data_6471a9803e56a9316d65087b23621388
#
_entry.id   6471a9803e56a9316d65087b23621388
#
_cell.length_a   1.000
_cell.length_b   1.000
_cell.length_c   1.000
_cell.angle_alpha   90.00
_cell.angle_beta   90.00
_cell.angle_gamma   90.00
#
_symmetry.space_group_name_H-M   'P 1'
#
loop_
_entity.id
_entity.type
_entity.pdbx_description
1 polymer ?
#
loop_
_entity_poly.entity_id
_entity_poly.type
_entity_poly.pdbx_seq_one_letter_code
_entity_poly.pdbx_strand_id
1 'polypeptide(L)'
;MSTLHDIALVDASVDVSATFAEAAKALSASRLAALAVVDGERVVGLFTDEELLLGISPRYLDELRHTAFLETELPSLRERAREVREEPVRKHMRPPITIELEGSSMHAAERFVHCDEGALPVVDDDDRFVGMLSRTEFAHALLKRLSEDA
;
A
#
# COMPACT_ATOMS: atom_id res chain seq x y z
N MET A 1 8.94 -2.15 25.11
CA MET A 1 8.30 -3.19 24.29
C MET A 1 7.54 -2.59 23.12
N SER A 2 7.74 -3.17 21.96
CA SER A 2 7.03 -2.71 20.77
C SER A 2 5.58 -3.21 20.78
N THR A 3 4.63 -2.33 20.48
CA THR A 3 3.22 -2.72 20.32
C THR A 3 3.01 -3.53 19.04
N LEU A 4 3.99 -3.55 18.15
CA LEU A 4 3.84 -4.21 16.82
C LEU A 4 3.65 -5.73 16.95
N HIS A 5 4.22 -6.34 17.99
CA HIS A 5 4.05 -7.78 18.22
C HIS A 5 2.62 -8.15 18.64
N ASP A 6 1.88 -7.19 19.16
CA ASP A 6 0.50 -7.40 19.62
C ASP A 6 -0.53 -7.10 18.54
N ILE A 7 -0.10 -6.61 17.39
CA ILE A 7 -0.99 -6.29 16.28
C ILE A 7 -0.89 -7.37 15.22
N ALA A 8 -2.05 -7.85 14.78
CA ALA A 8 -2.09 -8.82 13.69
C ALA A 8 -1.70 -8.14 12.39
N LEU A 9 -0.58 -8.56 11.80
CA LEU A 9 -0.15 -8.09 10.50
C LEU A 9 -0.85 -8.89 9.40
N VAL A 10 -1.12 -8.24 8.27
CA VAL A 10 -1.76 -8.90 7.15
C VAL A 10 -0.69 -9.37 6.17
N ASP A 11 -0.69 -10.67 5.88
CA ASP A 11 0.25 -11.23 4.91
C ASP A 11 -0.27 -10.93 3.50
N ALA A 12 -0.01 -9.72 3.03
CA ALA A 12 -0.47 -9.23 1.74
C ALA A 12 0.68 -8.57 0.99
N SER A 13 1.09 -9.20 -0.09
CA SER A 13 2.17 -8.71 -0.93
C SER A 13 1.99 -9.24 -2.35
N VAL A 14 2.73 -8.66 -3.28
CA VAL A 14 2.84 -9.21 -4.63
C VAL A 14 4.31 -9.28 -5.01
N ASP A 15 4.66 -10.27 -5.81
CA ASP A 15 6.01 -10.38 -6.31
C ASP A 15 6.30 -9.28 -7.33
N VAL A 16 7.55 -8.84 -7.39
CA VAL A 16 7.98 -7.79 -8.31
C VAL A 16 7.75 -8.16 -9.78
N SER A 17 7.66 -9.46 -10.09
CA SER A 17 7.35 -9.95 -11.44
C SER A 17 5.85 -9.96 -11.77
N ALA A 18 4.99 -9.65 -10.80
CA ALA A 18 3.54 -9.65 -11.01
C ALA A 18 3.14 -8.56 -12.00
N THR A 19 2.00 -8.80 -12.64
CA THR A 19 1.40 -7.79 -13.52
C THR A 19 0.58 -6.80 -12.72
N PHE A 20 0.25 -5.68 -13.35
CA PHE A 20 -0.65 -4.69 -12.76
C PHE A 20 -1.98 -5.34 -12.36
N ALA A 21 -2.54 -6.19 -13.22
CA ALA A 21 -3.82 -6.87 -12.94
C ALA A 21 -3.71 -7.76 -11.70
N GLU A 22 -2.63 -8.50 -11.56
CA GLU A 22 -2.40 -9.34 -10.40
C GLU A 22 -2.26 -8.51 -9.12
N ALA A 23 -1.55 -7.40 -9.19
CA ALA A 23 -1.39 -6.49 -8.07
C ALA A 23 -2.73 -5.84 -7.68
N ALA A 24 -3.52 -5.42 -8.67
CA ALA A 24 -4.85 -4.84 -8.43
C ALA A 24 -5.77 -5.84 -7.74
N LYS A 25 -5.76 -7.09 -8.19
CA LYS A 25 -6.56 -8.15 -7.59
C LYS A 25 -6.13 -8.44 -6.15
N ALA A 26 -4.83 -8.50 -5.91
CA ALA A 26 -4.28 -8.73 -4.57
C ALA A 26 -4.63 -7.58 -3.63
N LEU A 27 -4.54 -6.35 -4.11
CA LEU A 27 -4.89 -5.17 -3.33
C LEU A 27 -6.37 -5.21 -2.92
N SER A 28 -7.24 -5.51 -3.86
CA SER A 28 -8.68 -5.64 -3.60
C SER A 28 -8.98 -6.73 -2.58
N ALA A 29 -8.34 -7.88 -2.72
CA ALA A 29 -8.53 -9.02 -1.81
C ALA A 29 -8.03 -8.72 -0.40
N SER A 30 -6.98 -7.93 -0.26
CA SER A 30 -6.37 -7.61 1.03
C SER A 30 -7.21 -6.69 1.90
N ARG A 31 -8.09 -5.91 1.31
CA ARG A 31 -8.88 -4.86 1.98
C ARG A 31 -8.01 -3.76 2.57
N LEU A 32 -6.75 -3.68 2.17
CA LEU A 32 -5.82 -2.65 2.61
C LEU A 32 -5.71 -1.55 1.56
N ALA A 33 -5.17 -0.41 1.97
CA ALA A 33 -4.92 0.70 1.05
C ALA A 33 -3.61 0.54 0.29
N ALA A 34 -2.75 -0.38 0.69
CA ALA A 34 -1.44 -0.58 0.10
C ALA A 34 -0.97 -2.02 0.26
N LEU A 35 -0.17 -2.47 -0.70
CA LEU A 35 0.53 -3.76 -0.66
C LEU A 35 2.02 -3.55 -0.77
N ALA A 36 2.79 -4.44 -0.17
CA ALA A 36 4.21 -4.52 -0.42
C ALA A 36 4.45 -5.20 -1.77
N VAL A 37 5.38 -4.66 -2.55
CA VAL A 37 5.93 -5.33 -3.72
C VAL A 37 7.27 -5.91 -3.27
N VAL A 38 7.42 -7.21 -3.38
CA VAL A 38 8.59 -7.91 -2.85
C VAL A 38 9.40 -8.59 -3.95
N ASP A 39 10.70 -8.63 -3.73
CA ASP A 39 11.62 -9.42 -4.54
C ASP A 39 12.22 -10.45 -3.58
N GLY A 40 11.75 -11.69 -3.69
CA GLY A 40 12.01 -12.68 -2.66
C GLY A 40 11.32 -12.26 -1.37
N GLU A 41 12.10 -11.99 -0.34
CA GLU A 41 11.60 -11.56 0.96
C GLU A 41 11.79 -10.06 1.22
N ARG A 42 12.42 -9.35 0.27
CA ARG A 42 12.71 -7.91 0.41
C ARG A 42 11.63 -7.05 -0.20
N VAL A 43 11.27 -5.98 0.53
CA VAL A 43 10.33 -4.99 0.02
C VAL A 43 11.06 -4.06 -0.95
N VAL A 44 10.61 -4.05 -2.20
CA VAL A 44 11.23 -3.20 -3.23
C VAL A 44 10.34 -2.06 -3.67
N GLY A 45 9.08 -2.07 -3.24
CA GLY A 45 8.15 -0.99 -3.57
C GLY A 45 6.83 -1.14 -2.86
N LEU A 46 5.94 -0.18 -3.11
CA LEU A 46 4.57 -0.19 -2.62
C LEU A 46 3.62 -0.03 -3.80
N PHE A 47 2.53 -0.77 -3.75
CA PHE A 47 1.43 -0.62 -4.70
C PHE A 47 0.19 -0.22 -3.92
N THR A 48 -0.25 1.03 -4.08
CA THR A 48 -1.36 1.59 -3.31
C THR A 48 -2.59 1.79 -4.19
N ASP A 49 -3.70 2.12 -3.54
CA ASP A 49 -4.93 2.49 -4.24
C ASP A 49 -4.69 3.67 -5.19
N GLU A 50 -3.78 4.58 -4.85
CA GLU A 50 -3.42 5.69 -5.72
C GLU A 50 -2.74 5.21 -7.00
N GLU A 51 -1.78 4.28 -6.92
CA GLU A 51 -1.14 3.70 -8.11
C GLU A 51 -2.14 2.98 -8.99
N LEU A 52 -3.11 2.31 -8.37
CA LEU A 52 -4.19 1.64 -9.11
C LEU A 52 -4.97 2.67 -9.93
N LEU A 53 -5.41 3.74 -9.28
CA LEU A 53 -6.18 4.80 -9.95
C LEU A 53 -5.38 5.50 -11.03
N LEU A 54 -4.11 5.82 -10.75
CA LEU A 54 -3.23 6.45 -11.73
C LEU A 54 -2.99 5.55 -12.94
N GLY A 55 -2.85 4.25 -12.71
CA GLY A 55 -2.60 3.29 -13.78
C GLY A 55 -3.74 3.18 -14.78
N ILE A 56 -4.99 3.25 -14.30
CA ILE A 56 -6.16 3.16 -15.17
C ILE A 56 -6.65 4.51 -15.68
N SER A 57 -6.12 5.60 -15.14
CA SER A 57 -6.53 6.95 -15.53
C SER A 57 -5.83 7.37 -16.82
N PRO A 58 -6.53 8.06 -17.74
CA PRO A 58 -5.88 8.67 -18.90
C PRO A 58 -4.85 9.70 -18.42
N ARG A 59 -3.72 9.78 -19.15
CA ARG A 59 -2.63 10.69 -18.80
C ARG A 59 -3.04 12.15 -18.69
N TYR A 60 -4.08 12.55 -19.39
CA TYR A 60 -4.57 13.92 -19.41
C TYR A 60 -5.55 14.24 -18.29
N LEU A 61 -5.93 13.26 -17.44
CA LEU A 61 -6.84 13.52 -16.32
C LEU A 61 -6.28 14.54 -15.33
N ASP A 62 -4.97 14.54 -15.14
CA ASP A 62 -4.32 15.53 -14.28
C ASP A 62 -4.45 16.95 -14.84
N GLU A 63 -4.64 17.08 -16.14
CA GLU A 63 -4.79 18.36 -16.83
C GLU A 63 -6.24 18.80 -16.92
N LEU A 64 -7.19 17.88 -16.72
CA LEU A 64 -8.61 18.14 -16.83
C LEU A 64 -9.23 18.34 -15.45
N ARG A 65 -9.67 19.58 -15.20
CA ARG A 65 -10.27 19.93 -13.92
C ARG A 65 -11.80 19.92 -13.94
N HIS A 66 -12.41 19.30 -14.94
CA HIS A 66 -13.84 19.28 -15.13
C HIS A 66 -14.44 17.91 -14.86
N THR A 67 -15.29 17.82 -13.85
CA THR A 67 -15.97 16.57 -13.46
C THR A 67 -16.92 16.02 -14.53
N ALA A 68 -17.41 16.88 -15.43
CA ALA A 68 -18.27 16.46 -16.54
C ALA A 68 -17.59 15.45 -17.47
N PHE A 69 -16.27 15.37 -17.46
CA PHE A 69 -15.50 14.43 -18.25
C PHE A 69 -15.63 12.98 -17.78
N LEU A 70 -15.92 12.76 -16.51
CA LEU A 70 -15.96 11.42 -15.94
C LEU A 70 -16.99 10.52 -16.62
N GLU A 71 -18.15 11.06 -16.99
CA GLU A 71 -19.20 10.30 -17.64
C GLU A 71 -18.85 9.88 -19.07
N THR A 72 -18.16 10.77 -19.81
CA THR A 72 -17.76 10.49 -21.19
C THR A 72 -16.47 9.66 -21.25
N GLU A 73 -15.70 9.59 -20.16
CA GLU A 73 -14.41 8.93 -20.13
C GLU A 73 -14.45 7.48 -19.60
N LEU A 74 -15.60 6.97 -19.16
CA LEU A 74 -15.71 5.58 -18.72
C LEU A 74 -15.21 4.56 -19.75
N PRO A 75 -15.57 4.69 -21.05
CA PRO A 75 -15.00 3.78 -22.06
C PRO A 75 -13.49 3.87 -22.16
N SER A 76 -12.92 5.07 -22.03
CA SER A 76 -11.46 5.28 -22.04
C SER A 76 -10.79 4.65 -20.84
N LEU A 77 -11.42 4.71 -19.67
CA LEU A 77 -10.92 4.04 -18.47
C LEU A 77 -10.88 2.52 -18.65
N ARG A 78 -11.92 1.95 -19.25
CA ARG A 78 -11.95 0.51 -19.54
C ARG A 78 -10.86 0.10 -20.51
N GLU A 79 -10.66 0.91 -21.55
CA GLU A 79 -9.61 0.67 -22.55
C GLU A 79 -8.24 0.75 -21.89
N ARG A 80 -7.99 1.79 -21.10
CA ARG A 80 -6.72 1.95 -20.40
C ARG A 80 -6.48 0.80 -19.42
N ALA A 81 -7.53 0.36 -18.71
CA ALA A 81 -7.42 -0.79 -17.81
C ALA A 81 -7.01 -2.06 -18.55
N ARG A 82 -7.51 -2.26 -19.78
CA ARG A 82 -7.13 -3.40 -20.60
C ARG A 82 -5.67 -3.29 -21.07
N GLU A 83 -5.22 -2.08 -21.38
CA GLU A 83 -3.85 -1.85 -21.84
C GLU A 83 -2.85 -2.04 -20.70
N VAL A 84 -3.17 -1.58 -19.50
CA VAL A 84 -2.25 -1.59 -18.37
C VAL A 84 -2.17 -2.95 -17.67
N ARG A 85 -3.19 -3.77 -17.81
CA ARG A 85 -3.33 -5.02 -17.02
C ARG A 85 -2.12 -5.96 -17.13
N GLU A 86 -1.48 -6.02 -18.28
CA GLU A 86 -0.34 -6.90 -18.53
C GLU A 86 1.00 -6.23 -18.26
N GLU A 87 1.00 -4.93 -17.95
CA GLU A 87 2.24 -4.24 -17.62
C GLU A 87 2.78 -4.73 -16.27
N PRO A 88 4.11 -4.81 -16.11
CA PRO A 88 4.67 -5.23 -14.82
C PRO A 88 4.37 -4.21 -13.72
N VAL A 89 4.06 -4.70 -12.52
CA VAL A 89 3.78 -3.84 -11.35
C VAL A 89 4.95 -2.91 -11.07
N ARG A 90 6.15 -3.33 -11.41
CA ARG A 90 7.37 -2.52 -11.25
C ARG A 90 7.26 -1.14 -11.87
N LYS A 91 6.54 -1.00 -12.97
CA LYS A 91 6.35 0.29 -13.65
C LYS A 91 5.38 1.21 -12.93
N HIS A 92 4.61 0.67 -12.00
CA HIS A 92 3.53 1.41 -11.33
C HIS A 92 3.76 1.57 -9.83
N MET A 93 4.71 0.85 -9.25
CA MET A 93 4.98 0.93 -7.82
C MET A 93 5.70 2.23 -7.46
N ARG A 94 5.52 2.64 -6.21
CA ARG A 94 6.28 3.76 -5.63
C ARG A 94 7.41 3.22 -4.76
N PRO A 95 8.38 4.08 -4.39
CA PRO A 95 9.49 3.64 -3.52
C PRO A 95 9.01 3.07 -2.21
N PRO A 96 9.73 2.10 -1.64
CA PRO A 96 9.31 1.46 -0.39
C PRO A 96 9.53 2.37 0.82
N ILE A 97 8.56 2.30 1.76
CA ILE A 97 8.68 2.85 3.10
C ILE A 97 8.38 1.67 4.00
N THR A 98 9.26 1.35 4.94
CA THR A 98 9.09 0.19 5.81
C THR A 98 9.10 0.59 7.28
N ILE A 99 8.51 -0.29 8.11
CA ILE A 99 8.51 -0.17 9.57
C ILE A 99 9.27 -1.37 10.11
N GLU A 100 10.16 -1.14 11.05
CA GLU A 100 10.91 -2.23 11.70
C GLU A 100 10.05 -2.88 12.78
N LEU A 101 9.93 -4.21 12.71
CA LEU A 101 9.15 -4.99 13.68
C LEU A 101 9.64 -4.77 15.12
N GLU A 102 10.96 -4.70 15.28
CA GLU A 102 11.58 -4.50 16.59
C GLU A 102 11.77 -3.02 16.95
N GLY A 103 11.29 -2.13 16.09
CA GLY A 103 11.35 -0.69 16.35
C GLY A 103 10.34 -0.26 17.41
N SER A 104 10.48 0.98 17.88
CA SER A 104 9.56 1.53 18.86
C SER A 104 8.20 1.89 18.23
N SER A 105 7.16 1.93 19.05
CA SER A 105 5.86 2.41 18.63
C SER A 105 5.91 3.86 18.13
N MET A 106 6.78 4.66 18.74
CA MET A 106 6.97 6.06 18.33
C MET A 106 7.56 6.16 16.93
N HIS A 107 8.49 5.27 16.59
CA HIS A 107 9.06 5.23 15.25
C HIS A 107 7.99 4.88 14.21
N ALA A 108 7.14 3.89 14.50
CA ALA A 108 6.04 3.52 13.63
C ALA A 108 5.05 4.68 13.46
N ALA A 109 4.72 5.35 14.57
CA ALA A 109 3.82 6.52 14.54
C ALA A 109 4.40 7.63 13.65
N GLU A 110 5.70 7.89 13.78
CA GLU A 110 6.39 8.89 12.97
C GLU A 110 6.29 8.56 11.48
N ARG A 111 6.49 7.29 11.12
CA ARG A 111 6.36 6.86 9.72
C ARG A 111 4.97 7.16 9.17
N PHE A 112 3.93 6.81 9.92
CA PHE A 112 2.55 7.06 9.48
C PHE A 112 2.18 8.54 9.43
N VAL A 113 2.73 9.34 10.33
CA VAL A 113 2.45 10.79 10.34
C VAL A 113 3.09 11.47 9.12
N HIS A 114 4.26 11.01 8.70
CA HIS A 114 5.01 11.61 7.62
C HIS A 114 4.79 10.97 6.25
N CYS A 115 3.86 10.04 6.13
CA CYS A 115 3.49 9.46 4.83
C CYS A 115 1.98 9.51 4.66
N ASP A 116 1.52 9.38 3.41
CA ASP A 116 0.11 9.40 3.09
C ASP A 116 -0.48 8.00 2.90
N GLU A 117 0.31 6.96 3.14
CA GLU A 117 -0.13 5.59 2.96
C GLU A 117 -0.97 5.12 4.14
N GLY A 118 -2.07 4.39 3.83
CA GLY A 118 -2.94 3.82 4.85
C GLY A 118 -2.47 2.49 5.39
N ALA A 119 -1.39 1.94 4.86
CA ALA A 119 -0.75 0.71 5.33
C ALA A 119 0.71 0.73 4.92
N LEU A 120 1.58 0.18 5.75
CA LEU A 120 3.01 0.10 5.47
C LEU A 120 3.51 -1.31 5.75
N PRO A 121 4.51 -1.78 4.98
CA PRO A 121 5.11 -3.07 5.22
C PRO A 121 6.01 -3.04 6.46
N VAL A 122 5.96 -4.12 7.22
CA VAL A 122 6.81 -4.33 8.39
C VAL A 122 7.89 -5.34 8.00
N VAL A 123 9.13 -5.06 8.39
CA VAL A 123 10.27 -5.92 8.12
C VAL A 123 10.95 -6.32 9.44
N ASP A 124 11.59 -7.49 9.44
CA ASP A 124 12.33 -7.98 10.59
C ASP A 124 13.78 -7.45 10.61
N ASP A 125 14.59 -7.95 11.54
CA ASP A 125 16.00 -7.55 11.69
C ASP A 125 16.85 -7.88 10.48
N ASP A 126 16.46 -8.87 9.69
CA ASP A 126 17.14 -9.26 8.46
C ASP A 126 16.57 -8.57 7.23
N ASP A 127 15.74 -7.56 7.45
CA ASP A 127 15.12 -6.75 6.40
C ASP A 127 14.15 -7.58 5.52
N ARG A 128 13.55 -8.60 6.12
CA ARG A 128 12.57 -9.46 5.45
C ARG A 128 11.15 -9.00 5.73
N PHE A 129 10.31 -9.06 4.71
CA PHE A 129 8.91 -8.72 4.85
C PHE A 129 8.18 -9.71 5.78
N VAL A 130 7.49 -9.19 6.79
CA VAL A 130 6.72 -10.02 7.73
C VAL A 130 5.22 -9.76 7.67
N GLY A 131 4.78 -8.68 7.06
CA GLY A 131 3.35 -8.39 6.89
C GLY A 131 3.09 -6.91 6.72
N MET A 132 1.85 -6.58 6.39
CA MET A 132 1.39 -5.20 6.27
C MET A 132 0.75 -4.75 7.58
N LEU A 133 1.06 -3.52 7.98
CA LEU A 133 0.47 -2.88 9.15
C LEU A 133 -0.48 -1.78 8.68
N SER A 134 -1.76 -1.92 9.03
CA SER A 134 -2.76 -0.89 8.75
C SER A 134 -2.58 0.29 9.69
N ARG A 135 -2.62 1.50 9.17
CA ARG A 135 -2.56 2.73 9.97
C ARG A 135 -3.70 2.77 10.99
N THR A 136 -4.90 2.38 10.57
CA THR A 136 -6.08 2.36 11.45
C THR A 136 -5.90 1.38 12.60
N GLU A 137 -5.42 0.15 12.29
CA GLU A 137 -5.17 -0.85 13.33
C GLU A 137 -4.10 -0.41 14.30
N PHE A 138 -3.03 0.21 13.79
CA PHE A 138 -1.98 0.74 14.63
C PHE A 138 -2.49 1.84 15.55
N ALA A 139 -3.28 2.78 15.01
CA ALA A 139 -3.83 3.88 15.79
C ALA A 139 -4.75 3.37 16.90
N HIS A 140 -5.60 2.38 16.60
CA HIS A 140 -6.50 1.78 17.58
C HIS A 140 -5.73 1.04 18.67
N ALA A 141 -4.70 0.30 18.31
CA ALA A 141 -3.87 -0.42 19.27
C ALA A 141 -3.14 0.54 20.21
N LEU A 142 -2.63 1.63 19.66
CA LEU A 142 -1.96 2.66 20.45
C LEU A 142 -2.93 3.34 21.41
N LEU A 143 -4.12 3.69 20.94
CA LEU A 143 -5.16 4.29 21.79
C LEU A 143 -5.56 3.36 22.94
N LYS A 144 -5.74 2.09 22.64
CA LYS A 144 -6.09 1.08 23.64
C LYS A 144 -5.00 1.00 24.73
N ARG A 145 -3.75 0.97 24.32
CA ARG A 145 -2.61 0.90 25.24
C ARG A 145 -2.54 2.13 26.14
N LEU A 146 -2.73 3.32 25.56
CA LEU A 146 -2.75 4.56 26.36
C LEU A 146 -3.89 4.59 27.36
N SER A 147 -5.04 4.01 27.01
CA SER A 147 -6.18 3.93 27.92
C SER A 147 -5.95 2.95 29.06
N GLU A 148 -5.22 1.87 28.84
CA GLU A 148 -4.90 0.88 29.87
C GLU A 148 -3.87 1.41 30.87
N ASP A 149 -2.98 2.29 30.42
CA ASP A 149 -1.92 2.87 31.23
C ASP A 149 -2.39 4.10 32.02
N ALA A 150 -3.62 4.54 31.84
CA ALA A 150 -4.17 5.74 32.48
C ALA A 150 -4.67 5.48 33.91
#